data_15c2bc85289ffa4f7d455ce6260fa2ab
#
_entry.id   15c2bc85289ffa4f7d455ce6260fa2ab
#
_cell.length_a   1.000
_cell.length_b   1.000
_cell.length_c   1.000
_cell.angle_alpha   90.00
_cell.angle_beta   90.00
_cell.angle_gamma   90.00
#
_symmetry.space_group_name_H-M   'P 1'
#
loop_
_entity.id
_entity.type
_entity.pdbx_description
1 polymer ?
#
loop_
_entity_poly.entity_id
_entity_poly.type
_entity_poly.pdbx_seq_one_letter_code
_entity_poly.pdbx_strand_id
1 'polypeptide(L)'
;STLKLIAVGGDGTIQEVLSGVSDLSRITFGYIPTGSGNDFCRSMKLPQDPMEALELVLSDKRPHPMDVPHISCGSSSSRFAISCGIGFDAAVCHEVGITPMKKVLNKIGLGKLVYLFVALKQLLFLKPSPMTLTLDGNKKEEFSKVYFTAVMNQKYEGGGFKFCPDASPSDGYLDVIVVDSLSKPKVLCCLPTAFFGKHTHFHGIHIFRCKKIDIHSEAKLAVHKDGESAGLLYD
;
A
#
# COMPACT_ATOMS: atom_id res chain seq x y z
N SER A 1 -28.84 11.69 7.08
CA SER A 1 -28.71 11.42 5.62
C SER A 1 -27.26 11.11 5.30
N THR A 2 -27.06 10.07 4.50
CA THR A 2 -25.72 9.69 4.00
C THR A 2 -25.41 10.52 2.75
N LEU A 3 -24.22 11.07 2.66
CA LEU A 3 -23.74 11.79 1.50
C LEU A 3 -23.04 10.82 0.53
N LYS A 4 -23.39 10.86 -0.75
CA LYS A 4 -22.66 10.12 -1.78
C LYS A 4 -21.50 10.99 -2.28
N LEU A 5 -20.26 10.49 -2.12
CA LEU A 5 -19.03 11.15 -2.55
C LEU A 5 -18.39 10.31 -3.66
N ILE A 6 -18.16 10.90 -4.82
CA ILE A 6 -17.62 10.21 -5.99
C ILE A 6 -16.23 10.76 -6.29
N ALA A 7 -15.23 9.89 -6.26
CA ALA A 7 -13.87 10.22 -6.70
C ALA A 7 -13.61 9.69 -8.11
N VAL A 8 -13.05 10.54 -8.97
CA VAL A 8 -12.61 10.18 -10.32
C VAL A 8 -11.10 10.37 -10.37
N GLY A 9 -10.35 9.29 -10.50
CA GLY A 9 -8.88 9.40 -10.44
C GLY A 9 -8.17 8.06 -10.31
N GLY A 10 -6.96 8.10 -9.77
CA GLY A 10 -6.16 6.94 -9.38
C GLY A 10 -6.21 6.68 -7.87
N ASP A 11 -5.39 5.72 -7.42
CA ASP A 11 -5.32 5.32 -6.01
C ASP A 11 -4.94 6.49 -5.08
N GLY A 12 -4.03 7.38 -5.51
CA GLY A 12 -3.68 8.59 -4.75
C GLY A 12 -4.87 9.56 -4.55
N THR A 13 -5.75 9.69 -5.55
CA THR A 13 -6.96 10.51 -5.43
C THR A 13 -7.90 9.98 -4.33
N ILE A 14 -8.01 8.65 -4.19
CA ILE A 14 -8.81 8.04 -3.13
C ILE A 14 -8.26 8.46 -1.76
N GLN A 15 -6.95 8.35 -1.59
CA GLN A 15 -6.27 8.67 -0.34
C GLN A 15 -6.49 10.14 0.06
N GLU A 16 -6.32 11.07 -0.89
CA GLU A 16 -6.53 12.50 -0.65
C GLU A 16 -7.99 12.80 -0.25
N VAL A 17 -8.94 12.25 -0.98
CA VAL A 17 -10.38 12.42 -0.71
C VAL A 17 -10.75 11.88 0.65
N LEU A 18 -10.35 10.64 0.98
CA LEU A 18 -10.66 10.02 2.27
C LEU A 18 -9.97 10.73 3.45
N SER A 19 -8.80 11.32 3.23
CA SER A 19 -8.11 12.11 4.25
C SER A 19 -8.79 13.47 4.50
N GLY A 20 -9.42 14.05 3.48
CA GLY A 20 -10.13 15.32 3.59
C GLY A 20 -11.52 15.24 4.26
N VAL A 21 -12.10 14.07 4.37
CA VAL A 21 -13.44 13.88 4.97
C VAL A 21 -13.34 13.76 6.49
N SER A 22 -14.03 14.61 7.23
CA SER A 22 -13.99 14.59 8.70
C SER A 22 -14.73 13.38 9.29
N ASP A 23 -15.89 13.03 8.74
CA ASP A 23 -16.74 11.93 9.23
C ASP A 23 -17.09 10.96 8.10
N LEU A 24 -16.31 9.87 8.02
CA LEU A 24 -16.51 8.83 7.00
C LEU A 24 -17.75 7.97 7.24
N SER A 25 -18.29 7.91 8.47
CA SER A 25 -19.47 7.09 8.78
C SER A 25 -20.72 7.56 8.03
N ARG A 26 -20.72 8.81 7.57
CA ARG A 26 -21.82 9.44 6.83
C ARG A 26 -21.61 9.45 5.32
N ILE A 27 -20.57 8.77 4.84
CA ILE A 27 -20.22 8.79 3.41
C ILE A 27 -20.53 7.44 2.77
N THR A 28 -21.19 7.47 1.62
CA THR A 28 -21.15 6.40 0.64
C THR A 28 -20.15 6.79 -0.44
N PHE A 29 -19.04 6.08 -0.51
CA PHE A 29 -17.94 6.38 -1.42
C PHE A 29 -18.11 5.65 -2.76
N GLY A 30 -18.15 6.40 -3.85
CA GLY A 30 -18.12 5.89 -5.23
C GLY A 30 -16.76 6.17 -5.85
N TYR A 31 -16.27 5.25 -6.68
CA TYR A 31 -14.97 5.40 -7.33
C TYR A 31 -15.03 5.10 -8.81
N ILE A 32 -14.49 5.99 -9.62
CA ILE A 32 -14.34 5.85 -11.07
C ILE A 32 -12.85 5.84 -11.40
N PRO A 33 -12.28 4.69 -11.78
CA PRO A 33 -10.86 4.53 -11.99
C PRO A 33 -10.40 5.16 -13.31
N THR A 34 -9.46 6.10 -13.22
CA THR A 34 -8.76 6.70 -14.38
C THR A 34 -7.24 6.65 -14.22
N GLY A 35 -6.77 6.01 -13.16
CA GLY A 35 -5.34 5.82 -12.88
C GLY A 35 -4.72 4.65 -13.65
N SER A 36 -3.42 4.49 -13.51
CA SER A 36 -2.65 3.42 -14.19
C SER A 36 -2.56 2.12 -13.38
N GLY A 37 -2.63 2.19 -12.04
CA GLY A 37 -2.54 1.03 -11.13
C GLY A 37 -3.90 0.42 -10.82
N ASN A 38 -4.78 1.26 -10.29
CA ASN A 38 -6.14 0.92 -9.88
C ASN A 38 -6.20 -0.32 -8.97
N ASP A 39 -5.26 -0.40 -8.02
CA ASP A 39 -5.17 -1.53 -7.08
C ASP A 39 -6.38 -1.59 -6.14
N PHE A 40 -6.96 -0.42 -5.83
CA PHE A 40 -8.22 -0.31 -5.13
C PHE A 40 -9.35 -1.08 -5.83
N CYS A 41 -9.57 -0.80 -7.14
CA CYS A 41 -10.58 -1.52 -7.92
C CYS A 41 -10.34 -3.02 -7.94
N ARG A 42 -9.09 -3.42 -8.11
CA ARG A 42 -8.70 -4.84 -8.14
C ARG A 42 -9.01 -5.53 -6.83
N SER A 43 -8.69 -4.89 -5.69
CA SER A 43 -8.96 -5.43 -4.36
C SER A 43 -10.44 -5.49 -4.03
N MET A 44 -11.17 -4.43 -4.34
CA MET A 44 -12.60 -4.32 -4.08
C MET A 44 -13.47 -5.04 -5.13
N LYS A 45 -12.83 -5.63 -6.17
CA LYS A 45 -13.53 -6.27 -7.31
C LYS A 45 -14.52 -5.34 -8.02
N LEU A 46 -14.14 -4.07 -8.13
CA LEU A 46 -14.90 -3.06 -8.86
C LEU A 46 -14.55 -3.09 -10.35
N PRO A 47 -15.43 -2.58 -11.23
CA PRO A 47 -15.11 -2.41 -12.64
C PRO A 47 -13.87 -1.53 -12.83
N GLN A 48 -13.00 -1.93 -13.76
CA GLN A 48 -11.82 -1.15 -14.14
C GLN A 48 -12.09 -0.22 -15.32
N ASP A 49 -13.16 -0.48 -16.07
CA ASP A 49 -13.65 0.44 -17.09
C ASP A 49 -14.38 1.60 -16.42
N PRO A 50 -14.06 2.87 -16.74
CA PRO A 50 -14.67 4.02 -16.12
C PRO A 50 -16.18 4.14 -16.32
N MET A 51 -16.69 3.67 -17.49
CA MET A 51 -18.12 3.75 -17.79
C MET A 51 -18.91 2.70 -17.00
N GLU A 52 -18.40 1.47 -16.93
CA GLU A 52 -18.98 0.42 -16.07
C GLU A 52 -18.96 0.83 -14.60
N ALA A 53 -17.86 1.49 -14.14
CA ALA A 53 -17.75 1.99 -12.79
C ALA A 53 -18.78 3.10 -12.51
N LEU A 54 -19.00 4.01 -13.47
CA LEU A 54 -20.03 5.05 -13.37
C LEU A 54 -21.41 4.44 -13.25
N GLU A 55 -21.75 3.46 -14.09
CA GLU A 55 -23.03 2.74 -14.03
C GLU A 55 -23.23 2.07 -12.67
N LEU A 56 -22.18 1.43 -12.12
CA LEU A 56 -22.24 0.83 -10.79
C LEU A 56 -22.49 1.89 -9.70
N VAL A 57 -21.80 3.05 -9.74
CA VAL A 57 -21.95 4.13 -8.78
C VAL A 57 -23.35 4.77 -8.83
N LEU A 58 -23.95 4.84 -10.02
CA LEU A 58 -25.30 5.37 -10.22
C LEU A 58 -26.40 4.34 -9.92
N SER A 59 -26.06 3.07 -9.82
CA SER A 59 -27.01 2.01 -9.52
C SER A 59 -27.51 2.06 -8.08
N ASP A 60 -28.65 1.41 -7.81
CA ASP A 60 -29.23 1.25 -6.46
C ASP A 60 -28.63 0.09 -5.67
N LYS A 61 -27.46 -0.45 -6.10
CA LYS A 61 -26.77 -1.51 -5.37
C LYS A 61 -26.33 -1.03 -3.98
N ARG A 62 -26.47 -1.90 -3.00
CA ARG A 62 -26.05 -1.59 -1.64
C ARG A 62 -24.52 -1.44 -1.58
N PRO A 63 -24.01 -0.39 -0.91
CA PRO A 63 -22.57 -0.22 -0.70
C PRO A 63 -22.03 -1.33 0.20
N HIS A 64 -20.77 -1.71 -0.03
CA HIS A 64 -20.05 -2.61 0.85
C HIS A 64 -19.30 -1.79 1.92
N PRO A 65 -19.29 -2.25 3.19
CA PRO A 65 -18.48 -1.60 4.22
C PRO A 65 -17.00 -1.69 3.86
N MET A 66 -16.25 -0.65 4.22
CA MET A 66 -14.80 -0.61 4.04
C MET A 66 -14.16 0.04 5.26
N ASP A 67 -13.13 -0.58 5.78
CA ASP A 67 -12.27 -0.02 6.80
C ASP A 67 -11.33 1.03 6.18
N VAL A 68 -11.13 2.14 6.88
CA VAL A 68 -10.20 3.19 6.48
C VAL A 68 -9.20 3.41 7.62
N PRO A 69 -8.06 2.75 7.56
CA PRO A 69 -7.04 2.88 8.59
C PRO A 69 -6.48 4.29 8.72
N HIS A 70 -5.99 4.57 9.91
CA HIS A 70 -5.39 5.83 10.27
C HIS A 70 -3.90 5.64 10.56
N ILE A 71 -3.05 6.50 10.01
CA ILE A 71 -1.62 6.53 10.27
C ILE A 71 -1.24 7.82 10.99
N SER A 72 -0.38 7.71 12.00
CA SER A 72 0.27 8.84 12.67
C SER A 72 1.79 8.66 12.59
N CYS A 73 2.49 9.68 12.14
CA CYS A 73 3.95 9.72 12.07
C CYS A 73 4.42 11.10 12.54
N GLY A 74 5.04 11.16 13.70
CA GLY A 74 5.36 12.43 14.37
C GLY A 74 4.10 13.27 14.59
N SER A 75 4.11 14.52 14.11
CA SER A 75 2.96 15.43 14.17
C SER A 75 1.99 15.27 13.00
N SER A 76 2.31 14.46 12.02
CA SER A 76 1.47 14.21 10.85
C SER A 76 0.50 13.07 11.11
N SER A 77 -0.74 13.26 10.67
CA SER A 77 -1.82 12.30 10.81
C SER A 77 -2.66 12.26 9.54
N SER A 78 -2.93 11.08 9.03
CA SER A 78 -3.69 10.91 7.79
C SER A 78 -4.33 9.52 7.71
N ARG A 79 -5.05 9.25 6.64
CA ARG A 79 -5.67 7.95 6.36
C ARG A 79 -5.06 7.32 5.11
N PHE A 80 -5.23 6.01 4.99
CA PHE A 80 -4.90 5.29 3.77
C PHE A 80 -6.03 4.30 3.43
N ALA A 81 -6.18 3.97 2.17
CA ALA A 81 -7.20 3.05 1.70
C ALA A 81 -6.64 1.67 1.40
N ILE A 82 -5.40 1.61 0.91
CA ILE A 82 -4.76 0.40 0.39
C ILE A 82 -3.69 -0.09 1.35
N SER A 83 -2.66 0.74 1.57
CA SER A 83 -1.48 0.34 2.33
C SER A 83 -0.66 1.52 2.84
N CYS A 84 0.17 1.22 3.83
CA CYS A 84 1.24 2.08 4.29
C CYS A 84 2.53 1.27 4.35
N GLY A 85 3.57 1.69 3.64
CA GLY A 85 4.85 0.99 3.59
C GLY A 85 6.00 1.81 4.14
N ILE A 86 6.99 1.11 4.70
CA ILE A 86 8.20 1.68 5.33
C ILE A 86 9.43 0.96 4.78
N GLY A 87 10.43 1.71 4.35
CA GLY A 87 11.70 1.17 3.87
C GLY A 87 11.76 1.04 2.35
N PHE A 88 12.15 -0.13 1.82
CA PHE A 88 12.40 -0.36 0.39
C PHE A 88 11.21 0.03 -0.49
N ASP A 89 10.04 -0.42 -0.15
CA ASP A 89 8.81 -0.18 -0.88
C ASP A 89 8.51 1.33 -0.98
N ALA A 90 8.56 2.03 0.16
CA ALA A 90 8.40 3.47 0.20
C ALA A 90 9.50 4.23 -0.59
N ALA A 91 10.74 3.75 -0.57
CA ALA A 91 11.81 4.33 -1.36
C ALA A 91 11.57 4.18 -2.87
N VAL A 92 11.02 3.03 -3.30
CA VAL A 92 10.61 2.80 -4.70
C VAL A 92 9.49 3.76 -5.10
N CYS A 93 8.45 3.87 -4.30
CA CYS A 93 7.32 4.77 -4.56
C CYS A 93 7.79 6.23 -4.67
N HIS A 94 8.62 6.69 -3.74
CA HIS A 94 9.18 8.04 -3.77
C HIS A 94 9.99 8.30 -5.05
N GLU A 95 10.91 7.40 -5.41
CA GLU A 95 11.76 7.58 -6.60
C GLU A 95 10.96 7.52 -7.90
N VAL A 96 9.98 6.61 -8.00
CA VAL A 96 9.09 6.53 -9.16
C VAL A 96 8.26 7.81 -9.31
N GLY A 97 7.84 8.43 -8.21
CA GLY A 97 7.11 9.69 -8.20
C GLY A 97 7.89 10.84 -8.85
N ILE A 98 9.20 10.93 -8.62
CA ILE A 98 10.06 12.01 -9.10
C ILE A 98 10.79 11.72 -10.41
N THR A 99 10.81 10.46 -10.89
CA THR A 99 11.59 10.08 -12.07
C THR A 99 10.93 10.52 -13.38
N PRO A 100 11.68 11.24 -14.27
CA PRO A 100 11.18 11.59 -15.60
C PRO A 100 10.88 10.38 -16.49
N MET A 101 11.53 9.26 -16.23
CA MET A 101 11.42 8.01 -16.99
C MET A 101 9.99 7.46 -16.99
N LYS A 102 9.21 7.70 -15.92
CA LYS A 102 7.78 7.33 -15.82
C LYS A 102 6.96 7.91 -16.98
N LYS A 103 7.16 9.20 -17.31
CA LYS A 103 6.44 9.86 -18.40
C LYS A 103 6.77 9.26 -19.76
N VAL A 104 8.03 8.92 -20.00
CA VAL A 104 8.49 8.35 -21.26
C VAL A 104 7.98 6.92 -21.46
N LEU A 105 8.15 6.06 -20.47
CA LEU A 105 7.76 4.65 -20.55
C LEU A 105 6.25 4.46 -20.54
N ASN A 106 5.49 5.34 -19.88
CA ASN A 106 4.01 5.31 -19.95
C ASN A 106 3.50 5.55 -21.38
N LYS A 107 4.16 6.44 -22.16
CA LYS A 107 3.78 6.72 -23.56
C LYS A 107 3.90 5.49 -24.48
N ILE A 108 4.78 4.55 -24.16
CA ILE A 108 5.03 3.34 -24.96
C ILE A 108 4.45 2.08 -24.31
N GLY A 109 3.56 2.24 -23.30
CA GLY A 109 2.90 1.12 -22.63
C GLY A 109 3.80 0.32 -21.67
N LEU A 110 5.03 0.77 -21.42
CA LEU A 110 6.03 0.09 -20.58
C LEU A 110 6.15 0.70 -19.18
N GLY A 111 5.15 1.45 -18.73
CA GLY A 111 5.16 2.12 -17.43
C GLY A 111 5.46 1.22 -16.22
N LYS A 112 5.04 -0.04 -16.28
CA LYS A 112 5.32 -1.04 -15.22
C LYS A 112 6.82 -1.36 -15.10
N LEU A 113 7.60 -1.24 -16.18
CA LEU A 113 9.05 -1.47 -16.15
C LEU A 113 9.79 -0.40 -15.33
N VAL A 114 9.23 0.81 -15.19
CA VAL A 114 9.82 1.85 -14.32
C VAL A 114 9.94 1.33 -12.90
N TYR A 115 8.85 0.77 -12.38
CA TYR A 115 8.85 0.22 -11.02
C TYR A 115 9.88 -0.90 -10.86
N LEU A 116 9.99 -1.78 -11.85
CA LEU A 116 11.01 -2.84 -11.83
C LEU A 116 12.43 -2.29 -11.82
N PHE A 117 12.74 -1.31 -12.69
CA PHE A 117 14.08 -0.70 -12.73
C PHE A 117 14.42 0.04 -11.45
N VAL A 118 13.48 0.83 -10.93
CA VAL A 118 13.68 1.55 -9.68
C VAL A 118 13.81 0.57 -8.52
N ALA A 119 13.00 -0.47 -8.47
CA ALA A 119 13.09 -1.52 -7.45
C ALA A 119 14.46 -2.23 -7.49
N LEU A 120 14.96 -2.59 -8.68
CA LEU A 120 16.29 -3.19 -8.84
C LEU A 120 17.40 -2.25 -8.35
N LYS A 121 17.33 -0.98 -8.75
CA LYS A 121 18.29 0.04 -8.32
C LYS A 121 18.25 0.22 -6.80
N GLN A 122 17.08 0.43 -6.24
CA GLN A 122 16.89 0.59 -4.80
C GLN A 122 17.40 -0.63 -4.03
N LEU A 123 17.09 -1.85 -4.49
CA LEU A 123 17.55 -3.08 -3.85
C LEU A 123 19.07 -3.18 -3.79
N LEU A 124 19.79 -2.70 -4.82
CA LEU A 124 21.27 -2.72 -4.85
C LEU A 124 21.86 -1.85 -3.74
N PHE A 125 21.28 -0.67 -3.50
CA PHE A 125 21.81 0.32 -2.56
C PHE A 125 21.19 0.23 -1.17
N LEU A 126 20.05 -0.46 -1.04
CA LEU A 126 19.34 -0.58 0.23
C LEU A 126 20.18 -1.29 1.29
N LYS A 127 20.22 -0.69 2.46
CA LYS A 127 20.74 -1.30 3.68
C LYS A 127 19.54 -1.68 4.57
N PRO A 128 19.38 -2.98 4.87
CA PRO A 128 18.33 -3.36 5.84
C PRO A 128 18.65 -2.78 7.21
N SER A 129 17.63 -2.45 7.99
CA SER A 129 17.76 -1.85 9.31
C SER A 129 16.98 -2.63 10.36
N PRO A 130 17.35 -2.51 11.64
CA PRO A 130 16.56 -3.04 12.75
C PRO A 130 15.19 -2.38 12.78
N MET A 131 14.18 -3.15 13.14
CA MET A 131 12.82 -2.66 13.30
C MET A 131 12.10 -3.44 14.39
N THR A 132 11.32 -2.71 15.19
CA THR A 132 10.46 -3.28 16.22
C THR A 132 9.00 -2.99 15.85
N LEU A 133 8.18 -4.03 15.89
CA LEU A 133 6.74 -3.94 15.69
C LEU A 133 6.04 -4.27 17.01
N THR A 134 5.09 -3.44 17.44
CA THR A 134 4.22 -3.73 18.56
C THR A 134 2.79 -3.88 18.06
N LEU A 135 2.28 -5.10 18.08
CA LEU A 135 0.95 -5.46 17.59
C LEU A 135 -0.04 -5.41 18.76
N ASP A 136 -1.14 -4.69 18.58
CA ASP A 136 -2.24 -4.54 19.53
C ASP A 136 -1.79 -4.10 20.96
N GLY A 137 -0.65 -3.42 21.03
CA GLY A 137 -0.08 -2.89 22.27
C GLY A 137 0.57 -3.90 23.22
N ASN A 138 0.57 -5.20 22.89
CA ASN A 138 1.05 -6.25 23.80
C ASN A 138 2.01 -7.26 23.15
N LYS A 139 1.96 -7.46 21.85
CA LYS A 139 2.83 -8.42 21.16
C LYS A 139 3.97 -7.68 20.46
N LYS A 140 5.18 -7.83 20.97
CA LYS A 140 6.39 -7.21 20.42
C LYS A 140 7.14 -8.21 19.55
N GLU A 141 7.48 -7.80 18.33
CA GLU A 141 8.31 -8.54 17.39
C GLU A 141 9.52 -7.69 17.00
N GLU A 142 10.72 -8.26 17.10
CA GLU A 142 11.98 -7.56 16.81
C GLU A 142 12.70 -8.21 15.65
N PHE A 143 13.10 -7.41 14.69
CA PHE A 143 13.81 -7.84 13.49
C PHE A 143 15.10 -7.05 13.32
N SER A 144 16.18 -7.75 12.98
CA SER A 144 17.52 -7.14 12.89
C SER A 144 17.88 -6.60 11.52
N LYS A 145 17.26 -7.08 10.45
CA LYS A 145 17.64 -6.79 9.05
C LYS A 145 16.42 -6.67 8.15
N VAL A 146 15.52 -5.74 8.46
CA VAL A 146 14.31 -5.50 7.68
C VAL A 146 14.63 -4.72 6.41
N TYR A 147 14.21 -5.24 5.28
CA TYR A 147 14.23 -4.54 4.00
C TYR A 147 13.06 -3.60 3.86
N PHE A 148 11.86 -4.08 4.17
CA PHE A 148 10.67 -3.26 4.25
C PHE A 148 9.58 -3.92 5.09
N THR A 149 8.65 -3.10 5.54
CA THR A 149 7.41 -3.48 6.17
C THR A 149 6.28 -2.75 5.47
N ALA A 150 5.21 -3.46 5.13
CA ALA A 150 3.99 -2.83 4.65
C ALA A 150 2.80 -3.26 5.50
N VAL A 151 1.98 -2.28 5.86
CA VAL A 151 0.72 -2.45 6.59
C VAL A 151 -0.40 -2.35 5.56
N MET A 152 -1.05 -3.46 5.30
CA MET A 152 -2.02 -3.63 4.24
C MET A 152 -3.45 -3.59 4.79
N ASN A 153 -4.28 -2.74 4.24
CA ASN A 153 -5.73 -2.79 4.37
C ASN A 153 -6.36 -3.65 3.26
N GLN A 154 -5.67 -3.73 2.14
CA GLN A 154 -6.11 -4.46 0.95
C GLN A 154 -5.03 -5.41 0.43
N LYS A 155 -5.44 -6.33 -0.46
CA LYS A 155 -4.54 -7.40 -0.97
C LYS A 155 -3.45 -6.88 -1.90
N TYR A 156 -3.79 -5.90 -2.74
CA TYR A 156 -2.97 -5.50 -3.86
C TYR A 156 -2.35 -4.13 -3.64
N GLU A 157 -1.11 -4.00 -4.08
CA GLU A 157 -0.36 -2.77 -4.11
C GLU A 157 0.64 -2.78 -5.28
N GLY A 158 1.12 -1.60 -5.69
CA GLY A 158 2.20 -1.47 -6.67
C GLY A 158 1.87 -2.02 -8.06
N GLY A 159 0.59 -2.01 -8.47
CA GLY A 159 0.13 -2.47 -9.77
C GLY A 159 -0.11 -3.98 -9.84
N GLY A 160 -0.48 -4.60 -8.72
CA GLY A 160 -0.94 -5.98 -8.67
C GLY A 160 -0.12 -6.94 -7.82
N PHE A 161 0.87 -6.49 -7.07
CA PHE A 161 1.52 -7.32 -6.05
C PHE A 161 0.54 -7.64 -4.93
N LYS A 162 0.46 -8.91 -4.53
CA LYS A 162 -0.37 -9.38 -3.42
C LYS A 162 0.47 -9.49 -2.15
N PHE A 163 0.88 -8.39 -1.56
CA PHE A 163 1.77 -8.44 -0.39
C PHE A 163 1.15 -9.16 0.80
N CYS A 164 -0.12 -8.97 1.07
CA CYS A 164 -0.88 -9.77 2.04
C CYS A 164 -2.08 -10.41 1.32
N PRO A 165 -1.95 -11.66 0.83
CA PRO A 165 -2.97 -12.30 -0.02
C PRO A 165 -4.34 -12.45 0.64
N ASP A 166 -4.37 -12.54 1.97
CA ASP A 166 -5.58 -12.77 2.77
C ASP A 166 -6.17 -11.47 3.34
N ALA A 167 -5.53 -10.30 3.10
CA ALA A 167 -6.03 -9.02 3.59
C ALA A 167 -7.45 -8.75 3.07
N SER A 168 -8.27 -8.17 3.96
CA SER A 168 -9.67 -7.83 3.67
C SER A 168 -10.01 -6.44 4.19
N PRO A 169 -10.46 -5.52 3.32
CA PRO A 169 -10.73 -4.14 3.70
C PRO A 169 -12.01 -3.94 4.51
N SER A 170 -12.62 -4.98 5.05
CA SER A 170 -13.92 -4.90 5.75
C SER A 170 -14.02 -5.83 6.97
N ASP A 171 -12.91 -6.25 7.52
CA ASP A 171 -12.89 -7.20 8.64
C ASP A 171 -12.34 -6.61 9.96
N GLY A 172 -12.02 -5.31 9.96
CA GLY A 172 -11.53 -4.57 11.12
C GLY A 172 -10.09 -4.90 11.49
N TYR A 173 -9.30 -5.49 10.58
CA TYR A 173 -7.90 -5.84 10.80
C TYR A 173 -6.98 -5.25 9.75
N LEU A 174 -5.72 -5.13 10.11
CA LEU A 174 -4.59 -4.83 9.25
C LEU A 174 -3.75 -6.09 9.09
N ASP A 175 -3.30 -6.35 7.88
CA ASP A 175 -2.34 -7.41 7.59
C ASP A 175 -0.97 -6.77 7.34
N VAL A 176 0.06 -7.29 8.01
CA VAL A 176 1.39 -6.68 8.00
C VAL A 176 2.39 -7.67 7.43
N ILE A 177 3.08 -7.26 6.38
CA ILE A 177 4.22 -8.02 5.86
C ILE A 177 5.53 -7.41 6.35
N VAL A 178 6.44 -8.27 6.78
CA VAL A 178 7.83 -7.91 7.10
C VAL A 178 8.75 -8.78 6.26
N VAL A 179 9.66 -8.15 5.54
CA VAL A 179 10.72 -8.83 4.77
C VAL A 179 12.04 -8.63 5.49
N ASP A 180 12.51 -9.69 6.15
CA ASP A 180 13.66 -9.69 7.03
C ASP A 180 14.71 -10.73 6.63
N SER A 181 15.98 -10.42 6.87
CA SER A 181 17.14 -11.35 6.84
C SER A 181 17.32 -12.16 5.54
N LEU A 182 16.74 -11.70 4.43
CA LEU A 182 16.94 -12.29 3.10
C LEU A 182 18.24 -11.76 2.47
N SER A 183 18.86 -12.55 1.60
CA SER A 183 19.87 -12.00 0.69
C SER A 183 19.21 -11.24 -0.46
N LYS A 184 19.87 -10.21 -0.99
CA LYS A 184 19.34 -9.40 -2.11
C LYS A 184 18.89 -10.24 -3.32
N PRO A 185 19.65 -11.29 -3.76
CA PRO A 185 19.17 -12.18 -4.81
C PRO A 185 17.87 -12.92 -4.44
N LYS A 186 17.71 -13.35 -3.18
CA LYS A 186 16.47 -13.97 -2.73
C LYS A 186 15.30 -13.01 -2.74
N VAL A 187 15.48 -11.76 -2.29
CA VAL A 187 14.44 -10.72 -2.40
C VAL A 187 14.00 -10.56 -3.86
N LEU A 188 14.96 -10.51 -4.79
CA LEU A 188 14.68 -10.40 -6.21
C LEU A 188 13.89 -11.60 -6.75
N CYS A 189 14.23 -12.83 -6.32
CA CYS A 189 13.49 -14.04 -6.69
C CYS A 189 12.08 -14.08 -6.08
N CYS A 190 11.88 -13.49 -4.91
CA CYS A 190 10.57 -13.43 -4.25
C CYS A 190 9.59 -12.47 -4.95
N LEU A 191 10.09 -11.35 -5.51
CA LEU A 191 9.23 -10.32 -6.11
C LEU A 191 8.25 -10.86 -7.16
N PRO A 192 8.64 -11.67 -8.17
CA PRO A 192 7.67 -12.21 -9.14
C PRO A 192 6.63 -13.11 -8.49
N THR A 193 6.97 -13.81 -7.42
CA THR A 193 6.05 -14.72 -6.72
C THR A 193 4.98 -13.96 -5.93
N ALA A 194 5.23 -12.69 -5.61
CA ALA A 194 4.28 -11.83 -4.92
C ALA A 194 3.06 -11.47 -5.78
N PHE A 195 3.16 -11.46 -7.11
CA PHE A 195 1.98 -11.34 -7.97
C PHE A 195 0.98 -12.47 -7.78
N PHE A 196 1.47 -13.65 -7.40
CA PHE A 196 0.66 -14.84 -7.17
C PHE A 196 0.39 -15.10 -5.68
N GLY A 197 0.89 -14.23 -4.78
CA GLY A 197 0.79 -14.40 -3.32
C GLY A 197 1.61 -15.56 -2.77
N LYS A 198 2.55 -16.12 -3.55
CA LYS A 198 3.35 -17.30 -3.16
C LYS A 198 4.63 -16.94 -2.38
N HIS A 199 4.97 -15.66 -2.30
CA HIS A 199 6.13 -15.17 -1.54
C HIS A 199 6.02 -15.44 -0.03
N THR A 200 4.82 -15.55 0.51
CA THR A 200 4.57 -15.78 1.95
C THR A 200 5.17 -17.08 2.47
N HIS A 201 5.53 -18.02 1.60
CA HIS A 201 6.17 -19.29 1.97
C HIS A 201 7.69 -19.22 2.09
N PHE A 202 8.30 -18.09 1.72
CA PHE A 202 9.75 -17.94 1.84
C PHE A 202 10.14 -17.62 3.29
N HIS A 203 11.16 -18.34 3.79
CA HIS A 203 11.77 -17.99 5.07
C HIS A 203 12.32 -16.55 5.02
N GLY A 204 12.00 -15.75 6.02
CA GLY A 204 12.33 -14.32 6.07
C GLY A 204 11.22 -13.41 5.53
N ILE A 205 10.06 -13.98 5.20
CA ILE A 205 8.83 -13.22 4.99
C ILE A 205 7.86 -13.61 6.09
N HIS A 206 7.41 -12.61 6.84
CA HIS A 206 6.52 -12.76 7.98
C HIS A 206 5.22 -12.01 7.71
N ILE A 207 4.11 -12.65 8.01
CA ILE A 207 2.78 -12.03 7.92
C ILE A 207 2.18 -12.01 9.32
N PHE A 208 1.72 -10.83 9.73
CA PHE A 208 1.01 -10.62 10.99
C PHE A 208 -0.36 -10.04 10.71
N ARG A 209 -1.24 -10.18 11.67
CA ARG A 209 -2.57 -9.61 11.63
C ARG A 209 -2.88 -8.95 12.97
N CYS A 210 -3.36 -7.70 12.93
CA CYS A 210 -3.61 -6.89 14.12
C CYS A 210 -4.67 -5.80 13.83
N LYS A 211 -5.17 -5.17 14.88
CA LYS A 211 -6.05 -3.99 14.76
C LYS A 211 -5.26 -2.68 14.86
N LYS A 212 -4.16 -2.72 15.59
CA LYS A 212 -3.26 -1.59 15.78
C LYS A 212 -1.81 -2.07 15.68
N ILE A 213 -0.97 -1.26 15.07
CA ILE A 213 0.47 -1.51 15.02
C ILE A 213 1.22 -0.23 15.30
N ASP A 214 2.24 -0.33 16.16
CA ASP A 214 3.24 0.70 16.36
C ASP A 214 4.57 0.17 15.79
N ILE A 215 5.20 0.94 14.90
CA ILE A 215 6.44 0.56 14.23
C ILE A 215 7.53 1.56 14.61
N HIS A 216 8.63 1.03 15.12
CA HIS A 216 9.80 1.80 15.51
C HIS A 216 11.03 1.36 14.72
N SER A 217 11.83 2.32 14.25
CA SER A 217 13.11 2.07 13.59
C SER A 217 14.12 3.14 13.99
N GLU A 218 15.33 2.74 14.35
CA GLU A 218 16.44 3.66 14.62
C GLU A 218 16.98 4.34 13.36
N ALA A 219 16.68 3.79 12.19
CA ALA A 219 17.09 4.36 10.92
C ALA A 219 16.00 5.29 10.34
N LYS A 220 16.45 6.38 9.72
CA LYS A 220 15.55 7.23 8.92
C LYS A 220 15.08 6.45 7.69
N LEU A 221 13.81 6.11 7.65
CA LEU A 221 13.23 5.32 6.57
C LEU A 221 12.15 6.12 5.84
N ALA A 222 12.07 5.94 4.53
CA ALA A 222 10.97 6.48 3.75
C ALA A 222 9.66 5.81 4.14
N VAL A 223 8.59 6.58 4.17
CA VAL A 223 7.21 6.11 4.40
C VAL A 223 6.36 6.51 3.22
N HIS A 224 5.53 5.60 2.75
CA HIS A 224 4.46 5.91 1.81
C HIS A 224 3.09 5.52 2.37
N LYS A 225 2.05 6.07 1.77
CA LYS A 225 0.66 5.70 1.95
C LYS A 225 -0.02 5.68 0.58
N ASP A 226 -0.65 4.58 0.25
CA ASP A 226 -1.30 4.36 -1.05
C ASP A 226 -0.40 4.69 -2.26
N GLY A 227 0.91 4.44 -2.13
CA GLY A 227 1.91 4.73 -3.18
C GLY A 227 2.40 6.18 -3.24
N GLU A 228 1.86 7.09 -2.42
CA GLU A 228 2.30 8.48 -2.33
C GLU A 228 3.25 8.66 -1.14
N SER A 229 4.29 9.47 -1.32
CA SER A 229 5.26 9.72 -0.25
C SER A 229 4.58 10.36 0.97
N ALA A 230 4.75 9.75 2.13
CA ALA A 230 4.30 10.27 3.42
C ALA A 230 5.43 10.94 4.23
N GLY A 231 6.62 11.06 3.64
CA GLY A 231 7.79 11.64 4.28
C GLY A 231 8.77 10.59 4.78
N LEU A 232 9.48 10.94 5.83
CA LEU A 232 10.47 10.08 6.48
C LEU A 232 10.03 9.77 7.91
N LEU A 233 10.19 8.51 8.32
CA LEU A 233 10.08 8.12 9.71
C LEU A 233 11.29 8.69 10.46
N TYR A 234 11.04 9.44 11.51
CA TYR A 234 12.02 9.88 12.50
C TYR A 234 11.56 9.38 13.86
N ASP A 235 12.52 9.10 14.75
CA ASP A 235 12.25 8.99 16.17
C ASP A 235 11.89 10.33 16.78
#